data_650ba8c47b95e79eac83eacc5f7cd77c
#
_entry.id   650ba8c47b95e79eac83eacc5f7cd77c
#
_cell.length_a   1.000
_cell.length_b   1.000
_cell.length_c   1.000
_cell.angle_alpha   90.00
_cell.angle_beta   90.00
_cell.angle_gamma   90.00
#
_symmetry.space_group_name_H-M   'P 1'
#
loop_
_entity.id
_entity.type
_entity.pdbx_description
1 polymer ?
#
loop_
_entity_poly.entity_id
_entity_poly.type
_entity_poly.pdbx_seq_one_letter_code
_entity_poly.pdbx_strand_id
1 'polypeptide(L)'
;LMTFLLLSGSAGGQEVRAPLPDSAWIVSTYRDGADRITAEAQKDSSAYDRLAYLCDTFGPRLSGSENLAKALQWVLKEMKSDGLDNVHGEEAMVPHWVRGHESLELLEPHHSHLAMLGLGGSVATPPDAITAEVIVVKDFDELKRRTADVRGKIVLFDEVFKNYGQAVRYRSRGAVEAARYGAVASFIRSVTPMSLYTPHTGVMYYNDSIPKVPHAAITAEDAAMMARMQARGQKIVVRLKMEAQTLPDVPSLNVMGEVIGRENPDEVIIVGGHSDSWDVGEGAHDDGGGCVEAWEAVHLLKKLGLKPRRTVRAVLFVNEENGTRGGLAYLKAHESELGKHVLAIESDAGVYRPTGFGFSGSDSARKIVSAIASLLEPIGAGQVRRGGGGTDIGPIMEKGVPGMSPSSEGATYFWYHHSPADMLDKIDPRDLNLSVAALAIMIYVVADLPQPLPR
;
A
#
# COMPACT_ATOMS: atom_id res chain seq x y z
N LEU A 1 -21.93 -25.28 -71.89
CA LEU A 1 -21.89 -25.34 -70.39
C LEU A 1 -21.31 -24.01 -69.90
N MET A 2 -22.18 -23.19 -69.38
CA MET A 2 -21.84 -21.84 -68.89
C MET A 2 -21.90 -21.90 -67.36
N THR A 3 -20.74 -21.79 -66.69
CA THR A 3 -20.62 -21.88 -65.21
C THR A 3 -20.79 -20.47 -64.64
N PHE A 4 -21.81 -20.25 -63.84
CA PHE A 4 -22.00 -19.03 -63.07
C PHE A 4 -21.20 -19.09 -61.79
N LEU A 5 -20.22 -18.17 -61.61
CA LEU A 5 -19.58 -17.92 -60.32
C LEU A 5 -20.48 -16.95 -59.52
N LEU A 6 -20.99 -17.42 -58.39
CA LEU A 6 -21.60 -16.60 -57.35
C LEU A 6 -20.51 -16.00 -56.47
N LEU A 7 -20.28 -14.71 -56.55
CA LEU A 7 -19.48 -13.91 -55.62
C LEU A 7 -20.35 -13.58 -54.40
N SER A 8 -20.10 -14.27 -53.29
CA SER A 8 -20.64 -13.89 -51.97
C SER A 8 -19.83 -12.75 -51.39
N GLY A 9 -20.35 -11.53 -51.51
CA GLY A 9 -19.80 -10.37 -50.81
C GLY A 9 -20.15 -10.45 -49.32
N SER A 10 -19.16 -10.65 -48.47
CA SER A 10 -19.29 -10.44 -47.04
C SER A 10 -19.33 -8.94 -46.74
N ALA A 11 -20.53 -8.42 -46.46
CA ALA A 11 -20.68 -7.09 -45.88
C ALA A 11 -20.12 -7.12 -44.44
N GLY A 12 -18.90 -6.62 -44.25
CA GLY A 12 -18.34 -6.29 -42.97
C GLY A 12 -19.16 -5.15 -42.34
N GLY A 13 -20.13 -5.51 -41.51
CA GLY A 13 -20.81 -4.52 -40.68
C GLY A 13 -19.80 -3.90 -39.72
N GLN A 14 -19.44 -2.62 -39.94
CA GLN A 14 -18.83 -1.83 -38.86
C GLN A 14 -19.85 -1.78 -37.73
N GLU A 15 -19.54 -2.44 -36.62
CA GLU A 15 -20.24 -2.20 -35.33
C GLU A 15 -20.12 -0.69 -35.05
N VAL A 16 -21.20 0.03 -35.17
CA VAL A 16 -21.32 1.42 -34.74
C VAL A 16 -21.22 1.38 -33.21
N ARG A 17 -20.02 1.56 -32.67
CA ARG A 17 -19.83 1.69 -31.22
C ARG A 17 -20.72 2.82 -30.74
N ALA A 18 -21.58 2.53 -29.76
CA ALA A 18 -22.38 3.55 -29.09
C ALA A 18 -21.46 4.67 -28.59
N PRO A 19 -21.89 5.95 -28.65
CA PRO A 19 -21.09 7.04 -28.13
C PRO A 19 -20.77 6.80 -26.65
N LEU A 20 -19.55 7.20 -26.23
CA LEU A 20 -19.14 7.08 -24.82
C LEU A 20 -20.12 7.92 -23.96
N PRO A 21 -20.52 7.42 -22.77
CA PRO A 21 -21.40 8.14 -21.86
C PRO A 21 -20.74 9.47 -21.45
N ASP A 22 -21.48 10.56 -21.57
CA ASP A 22 -21.06 11.89 -21.12
C ASP A 22 -21.49 12.15 -19.67
N SER A 23 -21.03 13.26 -19.09
CA SER A 23 -21.36 13.62 -17.69
C SER A 23 -22.87 13.78 -17.48
N ALA A 24 -23.60 14.34 -18.43
CA ALA A 24 -25.04 14.57 -18.27
C ALA A 24 -25.79 13.25 -18.18
N TRP A 25 -25.46 12.31 -19.02
CA TRP A 25 -26.05 10.97 -19.00
C TRP A 25 -25.68 10.22 -17.70
N ILE A 26 -24.40 10.25 -17.29
CA ILE A 26 -23.94 9.60 -16.05
C ILE A 26 -24.67 10.18 -14.84
N VAL A 27 -24.73 11.51 -14.72
CA VAL A 27 -25.42 12.18 -13.60
C VAL A 27 -26.91 11.84 -13.60
N SER A 28 -27.58 11.90 -14.76
CA SER A 28 -29.02 11.58 -14.82
C SER A 28 -29.34 10.13 -14.48
N THR A 29 -28.42 9.21 -14.80
CA THR A 29 -28.61 7.78 -14.60
C THR A 29 -28.28 7.32 -13.19
N TYR A 30 -27.21 7.87 -12.58
CA TYR A 30 -26.63 7.32 -11.36
C TYR A 30 -26.72 8.22 -10.13
N ARG A 31 -27.27 9.46 -10.25
CA ARG A 31 -27.38 10.41 -9.12
C ARG A 31 -28.12 9.80 -7.92
N ASP A 32 -29.27 9.20 -8.14
CA ASP A 32 -30.07 8.57 -7.06
C ASP A 32 -29.27 7.47 -6.34
N GLY A 33 -28.58 6.62 -7.09
CA GLY A 33 -27.71 5.58 -6.53
C GLY A 33 -26.55 6.17 -5.72
N ALA A 34 -25.89 7.21 -6.25
CA ALA A 34 -24.80 7.90 -5.58
C ALA A 34 -25.24 8.58 -4.27
N ASP A 35 -26.40 9.26 -4.30
CA ASP A 35 -26.97 9.92 -3.13
C ASP A 35 -27.34 8.89 -2.04
N ARG A 36 -27.90 7.73 -2.42
CA ARG A 36 -28.21 6.63 -1.49
C ARG A 36 -26.94 6.03 -0.87
N ILE A 37 -25.88 5.79 -1.67
CA ILE A 37 -24.59 5.32 -1.17
C ILE A 37 -24.01 6.33 -0.18
N THR A 38 -23.95 7.60 -0.53
CA THR A 38 -23.44 8.66 0.33
C THR A 38 -24.21 8.76 1.64
N ALA A 39 -25.54 8.75 1.57
CA ALA A 39 -26.39 8.87 2.75
C ALA A 39 -26.26 7.67 3.70
N GLU A 40 -26.08 6.46 3.16
CA GLU A 40 -25.88 5.26 3.98
C GLU A 40 -24.48 5.27 4.60
N ALA A 41 -23.42 5.48 3.81
CA ALA A 41 -22.04 5.53 4.32
C ALA A 41 -21.87 6.56 5.46
N GLN A 42 -22.51 7.72 5.37
CA GLN A 42 -22.40 8.75 6.42
C GLN A 42 -23.11 8.41 7.73
N LYS A 43 -24.05 7.46 7.72
CA LYS A 43 -24.78 7.00 8.92
C LYS A 43 -24.16 5.77 9.54
N ASP A 44 -23.37 5.04 8.78
CA ASP A 44 -22.84 3.73 9.15
C ASP A 44 -21.55 3.88 9.94
N SER A 45 -21.44 3.20 11.07
CA SER A 45 -20.20 3.09 11.84
C SER A 45 -19.38 1.85 11.47
N SER A 46 -19.91 0.96 10.63
CA SER A 46 -19.32 -0.37 10.35
C SER A 46 -17.86 -0.28 9.89
N ALA A 47 -17.52 0.70 9.04
CA ALA A 47 -16.16 0.87 8.57
C ALA A 47 -15.19 1.14 9.74
N TYR A 48 -15.53 2.11 10.60
CA TYR A 48 -14.68 2.46 11.73
C TYR A 48 -14.66 1.35 12.79
N ASP A 49 -15.80 0.72 13.08
CA ASP A 49 -15.90 -0.38 14.04
C ASP A 49 -15.07 -1.60 13.60
N ARG A 50 -15.03 -1.89 12.30
CA ARG A 50 -14.17 -2.94 11.70
C ARG A 50 -12.70 -2.59 11.81
N LEU A 51 -12.33 -1.36 11.47
CA LEU A 51 -10.95 -0.90 11.59
C LEU A 51 -10.50 -0.93 13.06
N ALA A 52 -11.35 -0.47 13.97
CA ALA A 52 -11.07 -0.53 15.41
C ALA A 52 -10.87 -1.98 15.88
N TYR A 53 -11.75 -2.90 15.47
CA TYR A 53 -11.60 -4.31 15.82
C TYR A 53 -10.31 -4.92 15.25
N LEU A 54 -9.96 -4.59 14.01
CA LEU A 54 -8.72 -5.04 13.36
C LEU A 54 -7.48 -4.55 14.13
N CYS A 55 -7.43 -3.26 14.47
CA CYS A 55 -6.35 -2.62 15.20
C CYS A 55 -6.25 -3.12 16.64
N ASP A 56 -7.33 -3.02 17.41
CA ASP A 56 -7.35 -3.32 18.84
C ASP A 56 -7.17 -4.82 19.14
N THR A 57 -7.65 -5.70 18.25
CA THR A 57 -7.66 -7.15 18.51
C THR A 57 -6.41 -7.83 17.99
N PHE A 58 -5.92 -7.44 16.82
CA PHE A 58 -4.79 -8.10 16.18
C PHE A 58 -3.50 -7.26 16.25
N GLY A 59 -3.62 -5.92 16.32
CA GLY A 59 -2.47 -5.02 16.35
C GLY A 59 -1.61 -5.12 15.08
N PRO A 60 -0.27 -5.04 15.22
CA PRO A 60 0.65 -5.14 14.09
C PRO A 60 0.56 -6.50 13.38
N ARG A 61 0.54 -6.48 12.05
CA ARG A 61 0.18 -7.63 11.21
C ARG A 61 1.22 -7.93 10.13
N LEU A 62 2.52 -7.91 10.49
CA LEU A 62 3.57 -8.18 9.50
C LEU A 62 3.40 -9.56 8.87
N SER A 63 3.73 -9.65 7.58
CA SER A 63 3.72 -10.90 6.81
C SER A 63 4.41 -12.04 7.57
N GLY A 64 3.75 -13.20 7.62
CA GLY A 64 4.23 -14.38 8.33
C GLY A 64 3.87 -14.41 9.81
N SER A 65 3.31 -13.34 10.38
CA SER A 65 2.94 -13.29 11.80
C SER A 65 1.64 -14.05 12.10
N GLU A 66 1.51 -14.50 13.35
CA GLU A 66 0.27 -15.10 13.85
C GLU A 66 -0.89 -14.10 13.87
N ASN A 67 -0.59 -12.82 14.15
CA ASN A 67 -1.59 -11.75 14.16
C ASN A 67 -2.25 -11.59 12.79
N LEU A 68 -1.44 -11.52 11.72
CA LEU A 68 -1.97 -11.47 10.35
C LEU A 68 -2.83 -12.69 10.04
N ALA A 69 -2.35 -13.90 10.36
CA ALA A 69 -3.11 -15.13 10.11
C ALA A 69 -4.48 -15.11 10.79
N LYS A 70 -4.56 -14.66 12.04
CA LYS A 70 -5.82 -14.50 12.79
C LYS A 70 -6.73 -13.43 12.19
N ALA A 71 -6.16 -12.28 11.79
CA ALA A 71 -6.89 -11.18 11.16
C ALA A 71 -7.55 -11.64 9.84
N LEU A 72 -6.82 -12.35 8.98
CA LEU A 72 -7.35 -12.87 7.72
C LEU A 72 -8.51 -13.86 7.93
N GLN A 73 -8.43 -14.72 8.95
CA GLN A 73 -9.54 -15.63 9.30
C GLN A 73 -10.76 -14.87 9.80
N TRP A 74 -10.56 -13.81 10.58
CA TRP A 74 -11.65 -12.93 11.00
C TRP A 74 -12.31 -12.23 9.82
N VAL A 75 -11.52 -11.63 8.90
CA VAL A 75 -12.04 -10.98 7.70
C VAL A 75 -12.88 -11.95 6.85
N LEU A 76 -12.39 -13.17 6.61
CA LEU A 76 -13.14 -14.20 5.88
C LEU A 76 -14.49 -14.50 6.53
N LYS A 77 -14.54 -14.56 7.85
CA LYS A 77 -15.79 -14.81 8.59
C LYS A 77 -16.74 -13.63 8.48
N GLU A 78 -16.24 -12.41 8.66
CA GLU A 78 -17.08 -11.21 8.61
C GLU A 78 -17.62 -10.93 7.20
N MET A 79 -16.81 -11.08 6.14
CA MET A 79 -17.28 -10.95 4.76
C MET A 79 -18.39 -11.94 4.42
N LYS A 80 -18.33 -13.17 4.98
CA LYS A 80 -19.44 -14.15 4.86
C LYS A 80 -20.67 -13.71 5.62
N SER A 81 -20.51 -13.14 6.81
CA SER A 81 -21.60 -12.58 7.62
C SER A 81 -22.30 -11.40 6.94
N ASP A 82 -21.55 -10.58 6.20
CA ASP A 82 -22.07 -9.49 5.36
C ASP A 82 -22.88 -10.00 4.16
N GLY A 83 -22.86 -11.31 3.90
CA GLY A 83 -23.55 -11.93 2.79
C GLY A 83 -22.89 -11.66 1.43
N LEU A 84 -21.60 -11.32 1.39
CA LEU A 84 -20.87 -11.21 0.14
C LEU A 84 -20.81 -12.56 -0.57
N ASP A 85 -20.79 -12.51 -1.89
CA ASP A 85 -20.72 -13.70 -2.74
C ASP A 85 -19.26 -14.16 -2.84
N ASN A 86 -19.02 -15.44 -3.11
CA ASN A 86 -17.70 -16.04 -3.39
C ASN A 86 -16.61 -15.70 -2.36
N VAL A 87 -16.94 -15.62 -1.07
CA VAL A 87 -15.94 -15.29 -0.03
C VAL A 87 -14.98 -16.45 0.16
N HIS A 88 -13.71 -16.23 -0.16
CA HIS A 88 -12.64 -17.23 -0.04
C HIS A 88 -11.26 -16.56 0.14
N GLY A 89 -10.27 -17.39 0.42
CA GLY A 89 -8.85 -16.99 0.45
C GLY A 89 -8.08 -17.67 -0.67
N GLU A 90 -7.17 -16.95 -1.32
CA GLU A 90 -6.21 -17.50 -2.27
C GLU A 90 -4.81 -17.49 -1.67
N GLU A 91 -4.13 -18.64 -1.73
CA GLU A 91 -2.83 -18.83 -1.07
C GLU A 91 -1.72 -18.04 -1.75
N ALA A 92 -0.90 -17.39 -0.92
CA ALA A 92 0.37 -16.80 -1.31
C ALA A 92 1.45 -17.19 -0.28
N MET A 93 2.62 -17.63 -0.76
CA MET A 93 3.79 -17.86 0.09
C MET A 93 4.46 -16.53 0.39
N VAL A 94 4.61 -16.19 1.68
CA VAL A 94 5.10 -14.88 2.12
C VAL A 94 6.37 -15.01 2.97
N PRO A 95 7.28 -14.02 2.93
CA PRO A 95 8.45 -13.98 3.79
C PRO A 95 8.04 -13.95 5.28
N HIS A 96 8.86 -14.61 6.10
CA HIS A 96 8.71 -14.59 7.55
C HIS A 96 9.96 -14.01 8.19
N TRP A 97 9.95 -12.70 8.44
CA TRP A 97 10.99 -11.99 9.16
C TRP A 97 10.48 -11.58 10.54
N VAL A 98 11.32 -11.75 11.56
CA VAL A 98 11.01 -11.42 12.96
C VAL A 98 12.07 -10.47 13.47
N ARG A 99 11.66 -9.33 14.04
CA ARG A 99 12.54 -8.28 14.57
C ARG A 99 13.36 -8.75 15.77
N GLY A 100 12.75 -9.45 16.72
CA GLY A 100 13.35 -9.79 17.98
C GLY A 100 13.57 -8.58 18.88
N HIS A 101 14.43 -8.73 19.90
CA HIS A 101 14.81 -7.62 20.77
C HIS A 101 15.85 -6.73 20.10
N GLU A 102 15.72 -5.41 20.27
CA GLU A 102 16.67 -4.44 19.71
C GLU A 102 16.89 -3.26 20.67
N SER A 103 18.11 -2.72 20.68
CA SER A 103 18.46 -1.55 21.46
C SER A 103 19.63 -0.78 20.85
N LEU A 104 19.64 0.52 21.09
CA LEU A 104 20.72 1.43 20.69
C LEU A 104 21.08 2.33 21.85
N GLU A 105 22.36 2.32 22.22
CA GLU A 105 22.92 3.18 23.26
C GLU A 105 23.99 4.08 22.66
N LEU A 106 23.89 5.39 22.88
CA LEU A 106 25.01 6.31 22.72
C LEU A 106 25.95 6.15 23.93
N LEU A 107 27.23 5.90 23.69
CA LEU A 107 28.24 5.74 24.74
C LEU A 107 29.16 6.94 24.88
N GLU A 108 29.53 7.55 23.74
CA GLU A 108 30.33 8.77 23.68
C GLU A 108 29.63 9.78 22.76
N PRO A 109 29.64 11.10 23.08
CA PRO A 109 30.33 11.77 24.17
C PRO A 109 29.63 11.73 25.54
N HIS A 110 28.41 11.19 25.61
CA HIS A 110 27.65 10.98 26.85
C HIS A 110 26.78 9.74 26.70
N HIS A 111 26.39 9.11 27.81
CA HIS A 111 25.54 7.92 27.79
C HIS A 111 24.06 8.31 27.63
N SER A 112 23.35 7.66 26.68
CA SER A 112 21.91 7.83 26.44
C SER A 112 21.34 6.62 25.70
N HIS A 113 20.11 6.22 26.02
CA HIS A 113 19.33 5.30 25.18
C HIS A 113 18.73 6.09 24.01
N LEU A 114 18.81 5.52 22.82
CA LEU A 114 18.28 6.13 21.59
C LEU A 114 17.15 5.26 21.03
N ALA A 115 16.10 5.90 20.53
CA ALA A 115 15.03 5.19 19.85
C ALA A 115 15.47 4.74 18.46
N MET A 116 15.22 3.48 18.15
CA MET A 116 15.53 2.88 16.86
C MET A 116 14.50 1.84 16.43
N LEU A 117 14.47 1.53 15.16
CA LEU A 117 13.80 0.37 14.59
C LEU A 117 14.71 -0.29 13.56
N GLY A 118 15.00 -1.58 13.73
CA GLY A 118 15.65 -2.36 12.68
C GLY A 118 14.81 -2.31 11.40
N LEU A 119 15.45 -2.29 10.25
CA LEU A 119 14.74 -2.31 8.98
C LEU A 119 14.34 -3.74 8.60
N GLY A 120 13.16 -3.89 8.01
CA GLY A 120 12.61 -5.19 7.61
C GLY A 120 13.51 -5.92 6.63
N GLY A 121 13.87 -7.17 6.98
CA GLY A 121 14.85 -7.97 6.25
C GLY A 121 16.31 -7.78 6.73
N SER A 122 16.56 -6.88 7.70
CA SER A 122 17.89 -6.74 8.30
C SER A 122 18.33 -8.00 9.02
N VAL A 123 19.65 -8.25 9.01
CA VAL A 123 20.29 -9.30 9.82
C VAL A 123 20.51 -8.84 11.25
N ALA A 124 20.67 -9.81 12.17
CA ALA A 124 21.03 -9.56 13.57
C ALA A 124 22.48 -9.01 13.72
N THR A 125 22.75 -8.44 14.88
CA THR A 125 24.11 -8.21 15.37
C THR A 125 24.72 -9.52 15.87
N PRO A 126 26.05 -9.61 16.03
CA PRO A 126 26.67 -10.65 16.86
C PRO A 126 26.05 -10.67 18.28
N PRO A 127 26.13 -11.84 18.99
CA PRO A 127 25.57 -11.97 20.35
C PRO A 127 26.03 -10.88 21.34
N ASP A 128 27.29 -10.44 21.24
CA ASP A 128 27.88 -9.43 22.12
C ASP A 128 27.54 -7.98 21.71
N ALA A 129 26.63 -7.79 20.75
CA ALA A 129 26.30 -6.50 20.14
C ALA A 129 27.46 -5.92 19.31
N ILE A 130 27.24 -4.78 18.65
CA ILE A 130 28.27 -4.02 17.92
C ILE A 130 28.51 -2.71 18.67
N THR A 131 29.74 -2.52 19.16
CA THR A 131 30.19 -1.24 19.70
C THR A 131 31.16 -0.63 18.71
N ALA A 132 30.80 0.51 18.09
CA ALA A 132 31.59 1.15 17.08
C ALA A 132 31.37 2.66 17.01
N GLU A 133 32.35 3.35 16.41
CA GLU A 133 32.23 4.79 16.09
C GLU A 133 31.24 4.98 14.93
N VAL A 134 30.44 6.04 15.00
CA VAL A 134 29.52 6.44 13.93
C VAL A 134 30.16 7.50 13.05
N ILE A 135 30.08 7.29 11.73
CA ILE A 135 30.37 8.30 10.72
C ILE A 135 29.07 8.74 10.06
N VAL A 136 28.79 10.04 10.09
CA VAL A 136 27.60 10.62 9.47
C VAL A 136 27.94 11.09 8.05
N VAL A 137 27.13 10.69 7.09
CA VAL A 137 27.22 11.13 5.69
C VAL A 137 25.83 11.59 5.20
N LYS A 138 25.80 12.59 4.33
CA LYS A 138 24.55 13.12 3.79
C LYS A 138 23.93 12.19 2.74
N ASP A 139 24.79 11.60 1.90
CA ASP A 139 24.39 10.84 0.73
C ASP A 139 25.43 9.78 0.32
N PHE A 140 25.08 8.96 -0.67
CA PHE A 140 26.00 7.96 -1.22
C PHE A 140 27.26 8.55 -1.88
N ASP A 141 27.22 9.78 -2.37
CA ASP A 141 28.37 10.41 -2.98
C ASP A 141 29.36 10.92 -1.91
N GLU A 142 28.87 11.42 -0.78
CA GLU A 142 29.73 11.70 0.37
C GLU A 142 30.35 10.41 0.93
N LEU A 143 29.60 9.33 1.04
CA LEU A 143 30.14 8.03 1.45
C LEU A 143 31.30 7.60 0.55
N LYS A 144 31.16 7.71 -0.78
CA LYS A 144 32.23 7.40 -1.74
C LYS A 144 33.48 8.26 -1.57
N ARG A 145 33.33 9.51 -1.22
CA ARG A 145 34.48 10.40 -0.97
C ARG A 145 35.20 10.09 0.34
N ARG A 146 34.52 9.46 1.30
CA ARG A 146 35.02 9.20 2.66
C ARG A 146 35.31 7.73 2.95
N THR A 147 35.52 6.91 1.92
CA THR A 147 35.71 5.46 2.04
C THR A 147 36.80 5.05 3.01
N ALA A 148 37.88 5.86 3.12
CA ALA A 148 38.99 5.59 4.05
C ALA A 148 38.55 5.69 5.55
N ASP A 149 37.47 6.43 5.84
CA ASP A 149 37.00 6.67 7.20
C ASP A 149 35.98 5.58 7.65
N VAL A 150 35.51 4.71 6.76
CA VAL A 150 34.31 3.86 6.96
C VAL A 150 34.61 2.52 7.64
N ARG A 151 35.77 1.92 7.33
CA ARG A 151 36.11 0.55 7.76
C ARG A 151 36.00 0.39 9.29
N GLY A 152 35.20 -0.58 9.73
CA GLY A 152 34.97 -0.88 11.16
C GLY A 152 34.04 0.10 11.87
N LYS A 153 33.45 1.05 11.17
CA LYS A 153 32.50 2.02 11.74
C LYS A 153 31.05 1.69 11.34
N ILE A 154 30.12 2.40 11.97
CA ILE A 154 28.70 2.44 11.59
C ILE A 154 28.48 3.67 10.73
N VAL A 155 27.84 3.51 9.57
CA VAL A 155 27.50 4.62 8.67
C VAL A 155 26.08 5.08 8.96
N LEU A 156 25.90 6.36 9.29
CA LEU A 156 24.60 7.02 9.39
C LEU A 156 24.37 7.88 8.14
N PHE A 157 23.31 7.56 7.38
CA PHE A 157 22.82 8.40 6.28
C PHE A 157 21.85 9.46 6.84
N ASP A 158 22.26 10.72 6.87
CA ASP A 158 21.48 11.86 7.38
C ASP A 158 20.82 12.66 6.24
N GLU A 159 20.14 11.96 5.31
CA GLU A 159 19.35 12.62 4.25
C GLU A 159 18.07 13.21 4.83
N VAL A 160 17.92 14.52 4.73
CA VAL A 160 16.71 15.23 5.15
C VAL A 160 15.58 14.94 4.16
N PHE A 161 14.42 14.57 4.68
CA PHE A 161 13.27 14.25 3.86
C PHE A 161 12.83 15.42 2.97
N LYS A 162 12.78 15.21 1.68
CA LYS A 162 12.21 16.14 0.67
C LYS A 162 11.00 15.52 0.00
N ASN A 163 11.10 14.25 -0.31
CA ASN A 163 10.03 13.39 -0.77
C ASN A 163 10.40 11.92 -0.51
N TYR A 164 9.40 11.06 -0.49
CA TYR A 164 9.57 9.64 -0.19
C TYR A 164 10.56 8.94 -1.15
N GLY A 165 10.41 9.13 -2.46
CA GLY A 165 11.24 8.46 -3.47
C GLY A 165 12.74 8.78 -3.36
N GLN A 166 13.11 9.96 -2.83
CA GLN A 166 14.51 10.30 -2.57
C GLN A 166 15.03 9.70 -1.28
N ALA A 167 14.23 9.76 -0.20
CA ALA A 167 14.67 9.30 1.11
C ALA A 167 14.69 7.75 1.21
N VAL A 168 13.73 7.05 0.63
CA VAL A 168 13.61 5.59 0.69
C VAL A 168 14.82 4.84 0.13
N ARG A 169 15.62 5.46 -0.75
CA ARG A 169 16.84 4.83 -1.31
C ARG A 169 17.87 4.49 -0.24
N TYR A 170 17.96 5.28 0.81
CA TYR A 170 18.89 5.04 1.91
C TYR A 170 18.39 3.89 2.79
N ARG A 171 17.08 3.77 2.98
CA ARG A 171 16.44 2.63 3.63
C ARG A 171 16.71 1.34 2.86
N SER A 172 16.40 1.32 1.59
CA SER A 172 16.46 0.08 0.79
C SER A 172 17.88 -0.38 0.45
N ARG A 173 18.87 0.53 0.35
CA ARG A 173 20.21 0.23 -0.17
C ARG A 173 21.35 0.63 0.76
N GLY A 174 21.08 1.34 1.85
CA GLY A 174 22.11 1.90 2.75
C GLY A 174 23.08 0.87 3.31
N ALA A 175 22.56 -0.29 3.75
CA ALA A 175 23.39 -1.39 4.25
C ALA A 175 24.40 -1.89 3.21
N VAL A 176 23.96 -2.11 1.99
CA VAL A 176 24.81 -2.60 0.88
C VAL A 176 25.90 -1.58 0.55
N GLU A 177 25.53 -0.32 0.42
CA GLU A 177 26.50 0.74 0.08
C GLU A 177 27.52 0.97 1.21
N ALA A 178 27.10 0.93 2.47
CA ALA A 178 28.00 1.04 3.61
C ALA A 178 28.95 -0.19 3.72
N ALA A 179 28.42 -1.40 3.58
CA ALA A 179 29.17 -2.64 3.67
C ALA A 179 30.24 -2.78 2.59
N ARG A 180 30.04 -2.20 1.39
CA ARG A 180 31.05 -2.16 0.31
C ARG A 180 32.39 -1.57 0.77
N TYR A 181 32.36 -0.66 1.70
CA TYR A 181 33.53 0.04 2.22
C TYR A 181 33.95 -0.45 3.61
N GLY A 182 33.37 -1.57 4.08
CA GLY A 182 33.76 -2.23 5.33
C GLY A 182 33.09 -1.65 6.58
N ALA A 183 31.96 -1.00 6.45
CA ALA A 183 31.11 -0.68 7.61
C ALA A 183 30.66 -1.97 8.33
N VAL A 184 30.48 -1.89 9.65
CA VAL A 184 30.00 -3.01 10.48
C VAL A 184 28.51 -3.00 10.71
N ALA A 185 27.87 -1.86 10.53
CA ALA A 185 26.42 -1.63 10.51
C ALA A 185 26.11 -0.32 9.78
N SER A 186 24.84 -0.04 9.55
CA SER A 186 24.41 1.25 9.04
C SER A 186 23.11 1.72 9.66
N PHE A 187 22.93 3.02 9.72
CA PHE A 187 21.70 3.70 10.13
C PHE A 187 21.19 4.61 9.04
N ILE A 188 19.89 4.85 9.08
CA ILE A 188 19.26 5.94 8.34
C ILE A 188 18.57 6.91 9.30
N ARG A 189 18.55 8.17 8.94
CA ARG A 189 17.54 9.10 9.42
C ARG A 189 16.17 8.59 8.98
N SER A 190 15.21 8.54 9.88
CA SER A 190 13.85 8.07 9.58
C SER A 190 13.26 8.80 8.37
N VAL A 191 12.54 8.04 7.51
CA VAL A 191 11.96 8.52 6.25
C VAL A 191 10.64 9.25 6.55
N THR A 192 10.73 10.43 7.12
CA THR A 192 9.59 11.25 7.51
C THR A 192 9.90 12.74 7.40
N PRO A 193 8.93 13.59 7.00
CA PRO A 193 9.08 15.04 7.03
C PRO A 193 8.94 15.64 8.43
N MET A 194 8.30 14.90 9.35
CA MET A 194 8.02 15.31 10.72
C MET A 194 8.40 14.18 11.67
N SER A 195 9.01 14.52 12.80
CA SER A 195 9.34 13.53 13.84
C SER A 195 8.96 14.10 15.22
N LEU A 196 8.46 13.20 16.06
CA LEU A 196 8.22 13.41 17.48
C LEU A 196 8.96 12.32 18.25
N TYR A 197 10.24 12.19 17.96
CA TYR A 197 11.13 11.14 18.46
C TYR A 197 10.69 9.74 18.04
N THR A 198 10.12 9.63 16.84
CA THR A 198 9.54 8.40 16.29
C THR A 198 10.47 7.84 15.22
N PRO A 199 11.04 6.64 15.39
CA PRO A 199 11.75 5.95 14.30
C PRO A 199 10.75 5.34 13.31
N HIS A 200 11.10 5.32 12.02
CA HIS A 200 10.29 4.76 10.94
C HIS A 200 11.02 3.59 10.28
N THR A 201 10.41 2.42 10.30
CA THR A 201 10.95 1.20 9.69
C THR A 201 10.66 1.12 8.18
N GLY A 202 10.63 -0.06 7.63
CA GLY A 202 10.34 -0.36 6.23
C GLY A 202 11.34 -1.36 5.64
N VAL A 203 11.02 -1.93 4.48
CA VAL A 203 11.84 -2.98 3.87
C VAL A 203 13.19 -2.46 3.36
N MET A 204 14.22 -3.30 3.52
CA MET A 204 15.53 -3.13 2.92
C MET A 204 15.94 -4.38 2.15
N TYR A 205 16.92 -4.24 1.27
CA TYR A 205 17.38 -5.35 0.44
C TYR A 205 18.90 -5.52 0.55
N TYR A 206 19.34 -6.78 0.62
CA TYR A 206 20.74 -7.13 0.51
C TYR A 206 21.14 -7.49 -0.92
N ASN A 207 22.43 -7.46 -1.16
CA ASN A 207 23.06 -8.01 -2.35
C ASN A 207 23.98 -9.16 -1.91
N ASP A 208 23.76 -10.36 -2.44
CA ASP A 208 24.48 -11.57 -2.01
C ASP A 208 26.00 -11.52 -2.27
N SER A 209 26.46 -10.63 -3.15
CA SER A 209 27.91 -10.40 -3.41
C SER A 209 28.58 -9.47 -2.37
N ILE A 210 27.81 -8.89 -1.42
CA ILE A 210 28.29 -7.95 -0.43
C ILE A 210 28.00 -8.50 0.96
N PRO A 211 28.91 -8.40 1.93
CA PRO A 211 28.65 -8.80 3.30
C PRO A 211 27.37 -8.15 3.86
N LYS A 212 26.50 -8.96 4.47
CA LYS A 212 25.29 -8.43 5.12
C LYS A 212 25.66 -7.81 6.45
N VAL A 213 25.23 -6.58 6.68
CA VAL A 213 25.43 -5.85 7.93
C VAL A 213 24.09 -5.40 8.49
N PRO A 214 23.92 -5.30 9.83
CA PRO A 214 22.69 -4.77 10.43
C PRO A 214 22.37 -3.37 9.92
N HIS A 215 21.06 -3.11 9.71
CA HIS A 215 20.57 -1.82 9.22
C HIS A 215 19.34 -1.39 10.00
N ALA A 216 19.32 -0.16 10.50
CA ALA A 216 18.25 0.36 11.33
C ALA A 216 17.93 1.83 11.01
N ALA A 217 16.70 2.22 11.29
CA ALA A 217 16.29 3.62 11.32
C ALA A 217 16.46 4.17 12.74
N ILE A 218 16.98 5.38 12.85
CA ILE A 218 16.97 6.18 14.09
C ILE A 218 16.08 7.41 13.90
N THR A 219 15.74 8.08 14.99
CA THR A 219 14.91 9.27 14.91
C THR A 219 15.58 10.39 14.08
N ALA A 220 14.78 11.28 13.51
CA ALA A 220 15.31 12.45 12.80
C ALA A 220 16.10 13.37 13.74
N GLU A 221 15.69 13.42 15.02
CA GLU A 221 16.34 14.21 16.07
C GLU A 221 17.72 13.68 16.40
N ASP A 222 17.87 12.37 16.57
CA ASP A 222 19.17 11.74 16.90
C ASP A 222 20.12 11.78 15.71
N ALA A 223 19.63 11.58 14.50
CA ALA A 223 20.44 11.75 13.29
C ALA A 223 20.99 13.18 13.19
N ALA A 224 20.15 14.18 13.37
CA ALA A 224 20.57 15.59 13.37
C ALA A 224 21.50 15.92 14.55
N MET A 225 21.32 15.30 15.73
CA MET A 225 22.21 15.43 16.88
C MET A 225 23.61 14.90 16.53
N MET A 226 23.69 13.68 16.00
CA MET A 226 24.97 13.06 15.59
C MET A 226 25.68 13.87 14.49
N ALA A 227 24.94 14.40 13.52
CA ALA A 227 25.50 15.27 12.49
C ALA A 227 26.15 16.54 13.11
N ARG A 228 25.49 17.17 14.08
CA ARG A 228 26.05 18.32 14.81
C ARG A 228 27.26 17.95 15.67
N MET A 229 27.26 16.77 16.29
CA MET A 229 28.41 16.25 17.06
C MET A 229 29.63 16.07 16.14
N GLN A 230 29.46 15.39 15.00
CA GLN A 230 30.52 15.20 14.02
C GLN A 230 31.07 16.53 13.50
N ALA A 231 30.18 17.48 13.20
CA ALA A 231 30.59 18.81 12.72
C ALA A 231 31.46 19.58 13.73
N ARG A 232 31.33 19.29 15.03
CA ARG A 232 32.18 19.83 16.12
C ARG A 232 33.43 18.99 16.39
N GLY A 233 33.66 17.92 15.61
CA GLY A 233 34.81 17.02 15.80
C GLY A 233 34.65 16.07 17.01
N GLN A 234 33.46 15.93 17.56
CA GLN A 234 33.23 15.01 18.67
C GLN A 234 33.19 13.55 18.15
N LYS A 235 33.82 12.65 18.89
CA LYS A 235 33.72 11.22 18.64
C LYS A 235 32.35 10.75 19.07
N ILE A 236 31.71 9.93 18.23
CA ILE A 236 30.39 9.36 18.47
C ILE A 236 30.57 7.86 18.52
N VAL A 237 30.32 7.25 19.67
CA VAL A 237 30.37 5.77 19.82
C VAL A 237 29.01 5.29 20.29
N VAL A 238 28.51 4.25 19.61
CA VAL A 238 27.25 3.61 19.98
C VAL A 238 27.43 2.11 20.20
N ARG A 239 26.50 1.53 20.95
CA ARG A 239 26.30 0.09 21.09
C ARG A 239 24.95 -0.28 20.50
N LEU A 240 25.01 -1.11 19.44
CA LEU A 240 23.84 -1.60 18.70
C LEU A 240 23.61 -3.08 19.02
N LYS A 241 22.39 -3.45 19.41
CA LYS A 241 21.93 -4.83 19.55
C LYS A 241 20.69 -5.02 18.68
N MET A 242 20.67 -6.08 17.86
CA MET A 242 19.52 -6.49 17.05
C MET A 242 19.48 -8.02 17.00
N GLU A 243 18.28 -8.61 17.19
CA GLU A 243 18.08 -10.07 17.21
C GLU A 243 17.23 -10.57 16.02
N ALA A 244 17.14 -9.74 14.98
CA ALA A 244 16.34 -10.01 13.80
C ALA A 244 16.66 -11.37 13.16
N GLN A 245 15.63 -12.08 12.72
CA GLN A 245 15.74 -13.40 12.10
C GLN A 245 14.89 -13.48 10.84
N THR A 246 15.43 -14.11 9.80
CA THR A 246 14.66 -14.54 8.64
C THR A 246 14.38 -16.03 8.78
N LEU A 247 13.11 -16.37 8.91
CA LEU A 247 12.61 -17.74 9.00
C LEU A 247 12.17 -18.24 7.61
N PRO A 248 11.88 -19.53 7.44
CA PRO A 248 11.30 -20.02 6.18
C PRO A 248 10.00 -19.33 5.83
N ASP A 249 9.76 -19.10 4.54
CA ASP A 249 8.48 -18.57 4.03
C ASP A 249 7.32 -19.43 4.51
N VAL A 250 6.17 -18.79 4.75
CA VAL A 250 4.95 -19.44 5.24
C VAL A 250 3.76 -19.13 4.33
N PRO A 251 2.72 -20.02 4.30
CA PRO A 251 1.50 -19.73 3.55
C PRO A 251 0.70 -18.63 4.24
N SER A 252 0.12 -17.73 3.44
CA SER A 252 -0.83 -16.70 3.83
C SER A 252 -1.91 -16.58 2.74
N LEU A 253 -2.85 -15.64 2.85
CA LEU A 253 -4.01 -15.57 1.97
C LEU A 253 -4.27 -14.13 1.49
N ASN A 254 -4.51 -13.96 0.18
CA ASN A 254 -5.36 -12.86 -0.28
C ASN A 254 -6.80 -13.20 0.08
N VAL A 255 -7.52 -12.31 0.72
CA VAL A 255 -8.92 -12.53 1.08
C VAL A 255 -9.83 -11.81 0.09
N MET A 256 -10.84 -12.50 -0.41
CA MET A 256 -11.75 -11.97 -1.43
C MET A 256 -13.21 -12.14 -1.04
N GLY A 257 -14.03 -11.17 -1.50
CA GLY A 257 -15.49 -11.22 -1.43
C GLY A 257 -16.11 -10.41 -2.57
N GLU A 258 -17.28 -10.78 -3.05
CA GLU A 258 -17.86 -10.23 -4.28
C GLU A 258 -19.30 -9.75 -4.12
N VAL A 259 -19.68 -8.86 -5.02
CA VAL A 259 -21.05 -8.66 -5.48
C VAL A 259 -21.11 -9.10 -6.93
N ILE A 260 -21.73 -10.24 -7.20
CA ILE A 260 -21.80 -10.84 -8.54
C ILE A 260 -22.63 -9.97 -9.48
N GLY A 261 -22.10 -9.70 -10.67
CA GLY A 261 -22.75 -8.94 -11.72
C GLY A 261 -24.00 -9.60 -12.27
N ARG A 262 -25.05 -8.79 -12.58
CA ARG A 262 -26.33 -9.30 -13.08
C ARG A 262 -26.34 -9.67 -14.57
N GLU A 263 -25.42 -9.15 -15.38
CA GLU A 263 -25.40 -9.33 -16.85
C GLU A 263 -24.09 -9.95 -17.35
N ASN A 264 -22.95 -9.43 -16.89
CA ASN A 264 -21.61 -9.86 -17.31
C ASN A 264 -20.80 -10.27 -16.07
N PRO A 265 -21.15 -11.37 -15.38
CA PRO A 265 -20.51 -11.74 -14.12
C PRO A 265 -19.03 -12.09 -14.24
N ASP A 266 -18.55 -12.42 -15.44
CA ASP A 266 -17.15 -12.70 -15.72
C ASP A 266 -16.29 -11.44 -15.90
N GLU A 267 -16.90 -10.28 -16.14
CA GLU A 267 -16.18 -9.00 -16.19
C GLU A 267 -16.07 -8.43 -14.79
N VAL A 268 -14.84 -8.11 -14.35
CA VAL A 268 -14.55 -7.83 -12.95
C VAL A 268 -13.94 -6.44 -12.77
N ILE A 269 -14.42 -5.72 -11.78
CA ILE A 269 -13.78 -4.56 -11.17
C ILE A 269 -13.21 -5.03 -9.83
N ILE A 270 -11.89 -4.91 -9.63
CA ILE A 270 -11.28 -5.18 -8.33
C ILE A 270 -11.03 -3.89 -7.58
N VAL A 271 -11.19 -3.96 -6.26
CA VAL A 271 -10.90 -2.89 -5.32
C VAL A 271 -10.28 -3.51 -4.08
N GLY A 272 -9.17 -2.96 -3.59
CA GLY A 272 -8.45 -3.55 -2.47
C GLY A 272 -7.49 -2.60 -1.78
N GLY A 273 -6.79 -3.14 -0.83
CA GLY A 273 -5.65 -2.63 -0.11
C GLY A 273 -4.86 -3.83 0.41
N HIS A 274 -3.81 -3.60 1.20
CA HIS A 274 -3.03 -4.70 1.76
C HIS A 274 -3.34 -4.96 3.25
N SER A 275 -3.45 -6.23 3.59
CA SER A 275 -3.88 -6.69 4.91
C SER A 275 -2.76 -6.78 5.94
N ASP A 276 -1.53 -6.89 5.47
CA ASP A 276 -0.35 -6.82 6.35
C ASP A 276 -0.01 -5.38 6.72
N SER A 277 0.76 -5.20 7.75
CA SER A 277 1.33 -3.94 8.20
C SER A 277 2.71 -4.20 8.78
N TRP A 278 3.49 -3.17 9.09
CA TRP A 278 4.70 -3.36 9.88
C TRP A 278 4.39 -3.90 11.27
N ASP A 279 5.40 -4.44 11.91
CA ASP A 279 5.35 -5.04 13.25
C ASP A 279 5.41 -4.00 14.38
N VAL A 280 5.09 -2.75 14.06
CA VAL A 280 5.02 -1.60 14.97
C VAL A 280 3.77 -0.76 14.67
N GLY A 281 3.20 -0.12 15.67
CA GLY A 281 1.91 0.53 15.54
C GLY A 281 0.77 -0.48 15.37
N GLU A 282 -0.35 -0.04 14.83
CA GLU A 282 -1.54 -0.86 14.57
C GLU A 282 -1.80 -1.03 13.07
N GLY A 283 -1.03 -0.34 12.21
CA GLY A 283 -1.26 -0.32 10.77
C GLY A 283 -2.66 0.20 10.44
N ALA A 284 -3.04 1.33 11.04
CA ALA A 284 -4.37 1.89 10.88
C ALA A 284 -4.50 2.67 9.57
N HIS A 285 -3.50 3.51 9.23
CA HIS A 285 -3.41 4.16 7.93
C HIS A 285 -2.78 3.25 6.88
N ASP A 286 -1.86 2.36 7.28
CA ASP A 286 -0.99 1.55 6.42
C ASP A 286 -1.09 0.06 6.77
N ASP A 287 -2.05 -0.74 6.21
CA ASP A 287 -3.12 -0.32 5.33
C ASP A 287 -4.46 -0.94 5.79
N GLY A 288 -4.67 -1.03 7.12
CA GLY A 288 -5.97 -1.47 7.67
C GLY A 288 -7.13 -0.61 7.17
N GLY A 289 -6.89 0.70 7.05
CA GLY A 289 -7.87 1.67 6.56
C GLY A 289 -8.26 1.43 5.11
N GLY A 290 -7.31 1.27 4.19
CA GLY A 290 -7.59 0.99 2.79
C GLY A 290 -8.27 -0.37 2.57
N CYS A 291 -7.87 -1.38 3.34
CA CYS A 291 -8.57 -2.67 3.38
C CYS A 291 -10.05 -2.51 3.74
N VAL A 292 -10.34 -1.75 4.80
CA VAL A 292 -11.72 -1.52 5.27
C VAL A 292 -12.49 -0.65 4.28
N GLU A 293 -11.88 0.37 3.68
CA GLU A 293 -12.49 1.18 2.62
C GLU A 293 -12.97 0.32 1.46
N ALA A 294 -12.09 -0.57 0.97
CA ALA A 294 -12.40 -1.46 -0.14
C ALA A 294 -13.50 -2.47 0.19
N TRP A 295 -13.38 -3.13 1.34
CA TRP A 295 -14.37 -4.10 1.81
C TRP A 295 -15.74 -3.45 2.02
N GLU A 296 -15.79 -2.35 2.76
CA GLU A 296 -17.04 -1.66 3.07
C GLU A 296 -17.70 -1.06 1.83
N ALA A 297 -16.91 -0.57 0.86
CA ALA A 297 -17.45 -0.11 -0.41
C ALA A 297 -18.23 -1.22 -1.15
N VAL A 298 -17.71 -2.45 -1.15
CA VAL A 298 -18.39 -3.60 -1.75
C VAL A 298 -19.59 -4.05 -0.90
N HIS A 299 -19.44 -4.06 0.43
CA HIS A 299 -20.54 -4.38 1.35
C HIS A 299 -21.71 -3.41 1.21
N LEU A 300 -21.48 -2.10 1.06
CA LEU A 300 -22.54 -1.12 0.84
C LEU A 300 -23.38 -1.42 -0.41
N LEU A 301 -22.76 -1.89 -1.50
CA LEU A 301 -23.53 -2.29 -2.69
C LEU A 301 -24.48 -3.44 -2.36
N LYS A 302 -23.99 -4.44 -1.62
CA LYS A 302 -24.82 -5.57 -1.17
C LYS A 302 -25.96 -5.12 -0.26
N LYS A 303 -25.66 -4.32 0.76
CA LYS A 303 -26.59 -3.77 1.77
C LYS A 303 -27.72 -2.95 1.13
N LEU A 304 -27.39 -2.12 0.12
CA LEU A 304 -28.34 -1.28 -0.60
C LEU A 304 -29.09 -2.04 -1.72
N GLY A 305 -28.76 -3.31 -1.96
CA GLY A 305 -29.34 -4.09 -3.05
C GLY A 305 -28.95 -3.60 -4.45
N LEU A 306 -27.82 -2.88 -4.56
CA LEU A 306 -27.28 -2.40 -5.83
C LEU A 306 -26.54 -3.54 -6.51
N LYS A 307 -27.10 -4.05 -7.61
CA LYS A 307 -26.50 -5.13 -8.42
C LYS A 307 -26.01 -4.53 -9.74
N PRO A 308 -24.72 -4.23 -9.89
CA PRO A 308 -24.19 -3.71 -11.15
C PRO A 308 -24.21 -4.79 -12.25
N ARG A 309 -23.96 -4.40 -13.50
CA ARG A 309 -23.88 -5.34 -14.64
C ARG A 309 -22.72 -6.31 -14.49
N ARG A 310 -21.58 -5.88 -13.95
CA ARG A 310 -20.32 -6.61 -13.78
C ARG A 310 -20.07 -6.91 -12.32
N THR A 311 -19.26 -7.92 -12.08
CA THR A 311 -18.84 -8.29 -10.72
C THR A 311 -17.92 -7.23 -10.15
N VAL A 312 -18.16 -6.88 -8.88
CA VAL A 312 -17.24 -6.08 -8.06
C VAL A 312 -16.64 -7.00 -7.01
N ARG A 313 -15.32 -7.05 -6.96
CA ARG A 313 -14.52 -7.91 -6.09
C ARG A 313 -13.68 -7.08 -5.14
N ALA A 314 -13.89 -7.21 -3.83
CA ALA A 314 -12.92 -6.78 -2.84
C ALA A 314 -11.76 -7.77 -2.80
N VAL A 315 -10.52 -7.28 -2.77
CA VAL A 315 -9.30 -8.11 -2.61
C VAL A 315 -8.44 -7.46 -1.54
N LEU A 316 -8.30 -8.13 -0.39
CA LEU A 316 -7.34 -7.73 0.62
C LEU A 316 -6.05 -8.51 0.37
N PHE A 317 -5.09 -7.85 -0.24
CA PHE A 317 -3.82 -8.44 -0.62
C PHE A 317 -2.96 -8.73 0.60
N VAL A 318 -2.02 -9.66 0.47
CA VAL A 318 -1.08 -9.98 1.53
C VAL A 318 0.36 -9.71 1.08
N ASN A 319 1.20 -9.26 1.99
CA ASN A 319 2.63 -9.06 1.77
C ASN A 319 2.97 -7.93 0.79
N GLU A 320 2.35 -6.77 0.93
CA GLU A 320 2.79 -5.55 0.26
C GLU A 320 4.11 -5.06 0.87
N GLU A 321 4.16 -4.92 2.20
CA GLU A 321 5.17 -4.24 3.00
C GLU A 321 6.61 -4.72 2.75
N ASN A 322 6.76 -6.02 2.48
CA ASN A 322 8.07 -6.61 2.29
C ASN A 322 8.16 -7.65 1.17
N GLY A 323 7.30 -7.58 0.12
CA GLY A 323 7.45 -8.55 -0.94
C GLY A 323 6.52 -8.56 -2.14
N THR A 324 5.35 -7.94 -2.14
CA THR A 324 4.36 -7.94 -3.25
C THR A 324 3.89 -9.35 -3.64
N ARG A 325 3.98 -10.33 -2.73
CA ARG A 325 3.68 -11.74 -3.04
C ARG A 325 2.20 -11.98 -3.31
N GLY A 326 1.31 -11.22 -2.63
CA GLY A 326 -0.13 -11.28 -2.84
C GLY A 326 -0.54 -10.83 -4.23
N GLY A 327 -0.06 -9.68 -4.70
CA GLY A 327 -0.32 -9.19 -6.05
C GLY A 327 0.21 -10.12 -7.14
N LEU A 328 1.40 -10.71 -6.95
CA LEU A 328 1.97 -11.69 -7.86
C LEU A 328 1.20 -13.02 -7.87
N ALA A 329 0.69 -13.46 -6.72
CA ALA A 329 -0.15 -14.66 -6.62
C ALA A 329 -1.48 -14.44 -7.33
N TYR A 330 -2.11 -13.26 -7.13
CA TYR A 330 -3.32 -12.87 -7.84
C TYR A 330 -3.11 -12.86 -9.36
N LEU A 331 -2.03 -12.20 -9.85
CA LEU A 331 -1.69 -12.23 -11.28
C LEU A 331 -1.62 -13.66 -11.80
N LYS A 332 -0.90 -14.54 -11.11
CA LYS A 332 -0.71 -15.94 -11.52
C LYS A 332 -2.03 -16.72 -11.57
N ALA A 333 -2.90 -16.54 -10.58
CA ALA A 333 -4.18 -17.24 -10.50
C ALA A 333 -5.17 -16.78 -11.60
N HIS A 334 -5.14 -15.48 -11.94
CA HIS A 334 -6.10 -14.85 -12.84
C HIS A 334 -5.54 -14.44 -14.20
N GLU A 335 -4.32 -14.87 -14.58
CA GLU A 335 -3.65 -14.44 -15.82
C GLU A 335 -4.52 -14.66 -17.07
N SER A 336 -5.25 -15.77 -17.15
CA SER A 336 -6.16 -16.06 -18.27
C SER A 336 -7.41 -15.18 -18.31
N GLU A 337 -7.76 -14.51 -17.23
CA GLU A 337 -8.97 -13.71 -17.05
C GLU A 337 -8.71 -12.21 -17.13
N LEU A 338 -7.44 -11.76 -17.20
CA LEU A 338 -7.09 -10.34 -17.18
C LEU A 338 -7.72 -9.54 -18.33
N GLY A 339 -8.07 -10.20 -19.43
CA GLY A 339 -8.85 -9.60 -20.50
C GLY A 339 -10.24 -9.13 -20.08
N LYS A 340 -10.79 -9.70 -18.99
CA LYS A 340 -12.09 -9.39 -18.41
C LYS A 340 -12.00 -8.47 -17.18
N HIS A 341 -10.80 -8.16 -16.68
CA HIS A 341 -10.62 -7.17 -15.61
C HIS A 341 -10.78 -5.77 -16.19
N VAL A 342 -11.86 -5.08 -15.85
CA VAL A 342 -12.23 -3.76 -16.39
C VAL A 342 -11.46 -2.64 -15.73
N LEU A 343 -11.22 -2.76 -14.43
CA LEU A 343 -10.52 -1.78 -13.61
C LEU A 343 -9.95 -2.46 -12.37
N ALA A 344 -8.77 -2.03 -11.94
CA ALA A 344 -8.19 -2.37 -10.65
C ALA A 344 -7.98 -1.10 -9.82
N ILE A 345 -8.41 -1.11 -8.57
CA ILE A 345 -8.28 0.01 -7.64
C ILE A 345 -7.55 -0.46 -6.39
N GLU A 346 -6.52 0.27 -5.96
CA GLU A 346 -5.84 0.04 -4.69
C GLU A 346 -5.90 1.29 -3.84
N SER A 347 -6.35 1.14 -2.59
CA SER A 347 -6.37 2.17 -1.56
C SER A 347 -5.24 1.92 -0.60
N ASP A 348 -4.14 2.65 -0.75
CA ASP A 348 -2.91 2.55 0.03
C ASP A 348 -2.22 3.93 0.08
N ALA A 349 -2.88 4.88 0.71
CA ALA A 349 -2.35 6.24 0.89
C ALA A 349 -2.85 6.86 2.20
N GLY A 350 -3.30 6.03 3.10
CA GLY A 350 -3.90 6.40 4.38
C GLY A 350 -5.31 6.97 4.25
N VAL A 351 -6.05 6.92 5.36
CA VAL A 351 -7.42 7.40 5.47
C VAL A 351 -7.43 8.87 5.80
N TYR A 352 -7.90 9.69 4.87
CA TYR A 352 -8.07 11.14 5.00
C TYR A 352 -9.26 11.58 4.16
N ARG A 353 -9.66 12.84 4.29
CA ARG A 353 -10.73 13.41 3.48
C ARG A 353 -10.46 13.20 1.99
N PRO A 354 -11.35 12.50 1.26
CA PRO A 354 -11.15 12.21 -0.14
C PRO A 354 -11.23 13.47 -1.00
N THR A 355 -10.37 13.56 -2.03
CA THR A 355 -10.37 14.65 -3.02
C THR A 355 -10.68 14.16 -4.43
N GLY A 356 -10.62 12.85 -4.67
CA GLY A 356 -10.88 12.23 -5.98
C GLY A 356 -10.05 10.99 -6.23
N PHE A 357 -9.57 10.84 -7.47
CA PHE A 357 -8.85 9.65 -7.89
C PHE A 357 -7.66 9.97 -8.82
N GLY A 358 -6.60 9.19 -8.70
CA GLY A 358 -5.59 9.01 -9.73
C GLY A 358 -6.02 7.90 -10.68
N PHE A 359 -5.87 8.07 -11.99
CA PHE A 359 -6.25 7.07 -12.99
C PHE A 359 -5.16 6.86 -14.04
N SER A 360 -4.80 5.59 -14.26
CA SER A 360 -3.90 5.09 -15.30
C SER A 360 -4.66 4.20 -16.27
N GLY A 361 -4.78 4.66 -17.51
CA GLY A 361 -5.50 4.00 -18.59
C GLY A 361 -5.60 4.90 -19.81
N SER A 362 -6.46 4.54 -20.78
CA SER A 362 -6.65 5.34 -21.99
C SER A 362 -7.28 6.71 -21.69
N ASP A 363 -7.04 7.69 -22.56
CA ASP A 363 -7.67 9.02 -22.45
C ASP A 363 -9.20 8.95 -22.55
N SER A 364 -9.72 7.99 -23.31
CA SER A 364 -11.17 7.74 -23.42
C SER A 364 -11.75 7.25 -22.10
N ALA A 365 -11.10 6.28 -21.45
CA ALA A 365 -11.49 5.81 -20.14
C ALA A 365 -11.41 6.92 -19.08
N ARG A 366 -10.35 7.74 -19.11
CA ARG A 366 -10.18 8.84 -18.16
C ARG A 366 -11.30 9.88 -18.28
N LYS A 367 -11.81 10.15 -19.49
CA LYS A 367 -12.98 11.04 -19.67
C LYS A 367 -14.23 10.48 -19.00
N ILE A 368 -14.46 9.16 -19.11
CA ILE A 368 -15.59 8.47 -18.46
C ILE A 368 -15.42 8.55 -16.94
N VAL A 369 -14.24 8.21 -16.42
CA VAL A 369 -13.94 8.29 -14.98
C VAL A 369 -14.13 9.72 -14.47
N SER A 370 -13.70 10.74 -15.22
CA SER A 370 -13.93 12.15 -14.86
C SER A 370 -15.42 12.52 -14.87
N ALA A 371 -16.20 11.96 -15.77
CA ALA A 371 -17.64 12.16 -15.79
C ALA A 371 -18.31 11.48 -14.57
N ILE A 372 -17.85 10.29 -14.17
CA ILE A 372 -18.32 9.62 -12.93
C ILE A 372 -17.95 10.46 -11.70
N ALA A 373 -16.75 11.02 -11.64
CA ALA A 373 -16.28 11.82 -10.52
C ALA A 373 -17.14 13.09 -10.28
N SER A 374 -17.91 13.57 -11.28
CA SER A 374 -18.87 14.66 -11.05
C SER A 374 -20.00 14.29 -10.08
N LEU A 375 -20.29 13.00 -9.88
CA LEU A 375 -21.21 12.53 -8.85
C LEU A 375 -20.65 12.71 -7.44
N LEU A 376 -19.33 12.82 -7.30
CA LEU A 376 -18.60 12.95 -6.04
C LEU A 376 -18.34 14.41 -5.63
N GLU A 377 -18.67 15.40 -6.48
CA GLU A 377 -18.51 16.82 -6.16
C GLU A 377 -19.18 17.23 -4.83
N PRO A 378 -20.40 16.71 -4.48
CA PRO A 378 -21.05 17.05 -3.22
C PRO A 378 -20.26 16.65 -1.97
N ILE A 379 -19.38 15.64 -2.07
CA ILE A 379 -18.52 15.19 -0.97
C ILE A 379 -17.07 15.67 -1.10
N GLY A 380 -16.78 16.52 -2.09
CA GLY A 380 -15.45 17.09 -2.31
C GLY A 380 -14.48 16.21 -3.09
N ALA A 381 -14.92 15.04 -3.59
CA ALA A 381 -14.06 14.03 -4.21
C ALA A 381 -14.14 13.99 -5.75
N GLY A 382 -14.44 15.13 -6.40
CA GLY A 382 -14.68 15.24 -7.84
C GLY A 382 -13.42 15.32 -8.73
N GLN A 383 -12.21 15.28 -8.18
CA GLN A 383 -10.99 15.43 -8.99
C GLN A 383 -10.55 14.09 -9.61
N VAL A 384 -10.07 14.15 -10.87
CA VAL A 384 -9.40 13.01 -11.52
C VAL A 384 -8.07 13.46 -12.09
N ARG A 385 -6.98 12.83 -11.64
CA ARG A 385 -5.62 13.12 -12.07
C ARG A 385 -5.07 11.99 -12.93
N ARG A 386 -4.06 12.29 -13.76
CA ARG A 386 -3.28 11.26 -14.45
C ARG A 386 -2.38 10.54 -13.45
N GLY A 387 -2.22 9.24 -13.64
CA GLY A 387 -1.49 8.36 -12.73
C GLY A 387 -2.42 7.86 -11.62
N GLY A 388 -2.28 6.62 -11.26
CA GLY A 388 -3.05 5.90 -10.25
C GLY A 388 -2.70 4.43 -10.36
N GLY A 389 -2.88 3.69 -9.29
CA GLY A 389 -2.48 2.30 -9.15
C GLY A 389 -1.91 2.09 -7.75
N GLY A 390 -1.30 0.97 -7.52
CA GLY A 390 -0.63 0.63 -6.28
C GLY A 390 0.32 -0.54 -6.50
N THR A 391 0.98 -0.96 -5.44
CA THR A 391 2.00 -2.01 -5.48
C THR A 391 1.39 -3.37 -5.81
N ASP A 392 0.24 -3.70 -5.21
CA ASP A 392 -0.38 -5.01 -5.34
C ASP A 392 -1.10 -5.20 -6.68
N ILE A 393 -1.72 -4.15 -7.21
CA ILE A 393 -2.33 -4.19 -8.54
C ILE A 393 -1.33 -3.90 -9.67
N GLY A 394 -0.11 -3.46 -9.35
CA GLY A 394 0.97 -3.20 -10.30
C GLY A 394 1.20 -4.35 -11.28
N PRO A 395 1.34 -5.61 -10.83
CA PRO A 395 1.55 -6.77 -11.70
C PRO A 395 0.48 -6.97 -12.77
N ILE A 396 -0.80 -6.73 -12.46
CA ILE A 396 -1.88 -6.85 -13.45
C ILE A 396 -2.00 -5.60 -14.32
N MET A 397 -1.63 -4.43 -13.81
CA MET A 397 -1.55 -3.20 -14.62
C MET A 397 -0.48 -3.32 -15.72
N GLU A 398 0.65 -3.95 -15.44
CA GLU A 398 1.70 -4.25 -16.44
C GLU A 398 1.18 -5.16 -17.57
N LYS A 399 0.12 -5.92 -17.32
CA LYS A 399 -0.58 -6.75 -18.32
C LYS A 399 -1.72 -5.98 -19.03
N GLY A 400 -1.86 -4.68 -18.79
CA GLY A 400 -2.80 -3.80 -19.48
C GLY A 400 -4.17 -3.63 -18.81
N VAL A 401 -4.34 -4.04 -17.56
CA VAL A 401 -5.51 -3.69 -16.75
C VAL A 401 -5.42 -2.21 -16.37
N PRO A 402 -6.46 -1.38 -16.60
CA PRO A 402 -6.46 0.01 -16.11
C PRO A 402 -6.35 0.06 -14.59
N GLY A 403 -5.53 0.99 -14.07
CA GLY A 403 -5.32 1.16 -12.64
C GLY A 403 -5.87 2.46 -12.09
N MET A 404 -6.27 2.46 -10.84
CA MET A 404 -6.77 3.62 -10.12
C MET A 404 -6.34 3.58 -8.65
N SER A 405 -6.21 4.75 -8.04
CA SER A 405 -6.07 4.89 -6.59
C SER A 405 -6.89 6.07 -6.09
N PRO A 406 -7.47 6.00 -4.87
CA PRO A 406 -8.05 7.16 -4.21
C PRO A 406 -7.01 8.28 -4.04
N SER A 407 -7.47 9.51 -3.99
CA SER A 407 -6.67 10.69 -3.64
C SER A 407 -7.31 11.38 -2.47
N SER A 408 -6.51 11.80 -1.49
CA SER A 408 -6.98 12.40 -0.26
C SER A 408 -6.13 13.60 0.18
N GLU A 409 -6.54 14.29 1.25
CA GLU A 409 -5.78 15.37 1.91
C GLU A 409 -4.66 14.81 2.81
N GLY A 410 -3.92 13.80 2.36
CA GLY A 410 -2.95 13.00 3.12
C GLY A 410 -1.63 13.69 3.45
N ALA A 411 -1.62 15.00 3.75
CA ALA A 411 -0.39 15.75 4.04
C ALA A 411 0.38 15.21 5.26
N THR A 412 -0.28 14.52 6.17
CA THR A 412 0.32 13.97 7.40
C THR A 412 0.60 12.46 7.32
N TYR A 413 0.32 11.79 6.21
CA TYR A 413 0.53 10.35 6.06
C TYR A 413 1.94 9.93 6.47
N PHE A 414 2.98 10.56 5.90
CA PHE A 414 4.38 10.26 6.24
C PHE A 414 4.81 10.69 7.66
N TRP A 415 3.91 11.25 8.48
CA TRP A 415 4.18 11.46 9.90
C TRP A 415 4.01 10.16 10.69
N TYR A 416 3.13 9.26 10.22
CA TYR A 416 2.73 8.02 10.89
C TYR A 416 3.24 6.76 10.19
N HIS A 417 3.31 6.80 8.85
CA HIS A 417 3.70 5.71 7.97
C HIS A 417 4.94 4.95 8.49
N HIS A 418 4.82 3.63 8.66
CA HIS A 418 5.88 2.73 9.11
C HIS A 418 6.44 3.03 10.52
N SER A 419 5.66 3.57 11.40
CA SER A 419 6.10 3.95 12.74
C SER A 419 5.13 3.46 13.83
N PRO A 420 5.58 3.45 15.12
CA PRO A 420 4.69 3.16 16.24
C PRO A 420 3.52 4.14 16.40
N ALA A 421 3.50 5.24 15.65
CA ALA A 421 2.45 6.24 15.69
C ALA A 421 1.31 5.98 14.71
N ASP A 422 1.38 4.94 13.87
CA ASP A 422 0.27 4.53 13.00
C ASP A 422 -0.76 3.74 13.81
N MET A 423 -1.63 4.50 14.47
CA MET A 423 -2.62 4.04 15.44
C MET A 423 -4.02 4.51 15.04
N LEU A 424 -5.04 3.79 15.48
CA LEU A 424 -6.44 4.07 15.17
C LEU A 424 -6.90 5.50 15.51
N ASP A 425 -6.35 6.10 16.58
CA ASP A 425 -6.70 7.46 17.02
C ASP A 425 -6.30 8.56 16.03
N LYS A 426 -5.59 8.22 14.95
CA LYS A 426 -5.25 9.13 13.84
C LYS A 426 -6.31 9.15 12.73
N ILE A 427 -7.27 8.23 12.77
CA ILE A 427 -8.34 8.10 11.76
C ILE A 427 -9.56 8.93 12.18
N ASP A 428 -9.99 9.88 11.35
CA ASP A 428 -11.32 10.51 11.51
C ASP A 428 -12.40 9.59 10.90
N PRO A 429 -13.37 9.10 11.70
CA PRO A 429 -14.44 8.23 11.19
C PRO A 429 -15.26 8.84 10.05
N ARG A 430 -15.37 10.16 10.01
CA ARG A 430 -16.12 10.85 8.95
C ARG A 430 -15.36 10.84 7.64
N ASP A 431 -14.05 11.02 7.69
CA ASP A 431 -13.20 10.95 6.50
C ASP A 431 -13.18 9.52 5.94
N LEU A 432 -13.10 8.50 6.80
CA LEU A 432 -13.23 7.09 6.42
C LEU A 432 -14.57 6.83 5.70
N ASN A 433 -15.67 7.28 6.26
CA ASN A 433 -17.00 7.10 5.68
C ASN A 433 -17.15 7.83 4.32
N LEU A 434 -16.53 9.00 4.16
CA LEU A 434 -16.53 9.71 2.88
C LEU A 434 -15.68 9.00 1.83
N SER A 435 -14.54 8.41 2.23
CA SER A 435 -13.69 7.60 1.36
C SER A 435 -14.40 6.33 0.90
N VAL A 436 -15.08 5.63 1.82
CA VAL A 436 -15.95 4.49 1.49
C VAL A 436 -17.04 4.89 0.49
N ALA A 437 -17.71 6.02 0.70
CA ALA A 437 -18.75 6.50 -0.21
C ALA A 437 -18.19 6.80 -1.61
N ALA A 438 -17.04 7.50 -1.68
CA ALA A 438 -16.40 7.84 -2.94
C ALA A 438 -16.02 6.59 -3.73
N LEU A 439 -15.43 5.61 -3.03
CA LEU A 439 -15.00 4.35 -3.62
C LEU A 439 -16.21 3.51 -4.08
N ALA A 440 -17.26 3.39 -3.24
CA ALA A 440 -18.48 2.66 -3.56
C ALA A 440 -19.20 3.23 -4.80
N ILE A 441 -19.29 4.56 -4.92
CA ILE A 441 -19.89 5.21 -6.09
C ILE A 441 -19.05 4.92 -7.35
N MET A 442 -17.73 5.06 -7.27
CA MET A 442 -16.84 4.83 -8.40
C MET A 442 -16.95 3.38 -8.90
N ILE A 443 -16.81 2.38 -8.03
CA ILE A 443 -16.88 0.96 -8.41
C ILE A 443 -18.28 0.59 -8.91
N TYR A 444 -19.35 1.10 -8.29
CA TYR A 444 -20.72 0.84 -8.71
C TYR A 444 -20.96 1.34 -10.14
N VAL A 445 -20.65 2.60 -10.39
CA VAL A 445 -20.92 3.20 -11.71
C VAL A 445 -20.07 2.56 -12.81
N VAL A 446 -18.76 2.35 -12.58
CA VAL A 446 -17.90 1.64 -13.55
C VAL A 446 -18.41 0.24 -13.84
N ALA A 447 -18.83 -0.49 -12.80
CA ALA A 447 -19.34 -1.84 -12.97
C ALA A 447 -20.72 -1.89 -13.67
N ASP A 448 -21.50 -0.81 -13.57
CA ASP A 448 -22.84 -0.74 -14.15
C ASP A 448 -22.91 -0.05 -15.52
N LEU A 449 -21.81 0.50 -16.03
CA LEU A 449 -21.78 1.07 -17.37
C LEU A 449 -22.25 0.07 -18.46
N PRO A 450 -22.98 0.53 -19.50
CA PRO A 450 -23.38 -0.35 -20.61
C PRO A 450 -22.21 -1.05 -21.30
N GLN A 451 -21.07 -0.37 -21.44
CA GLN A 451 -19.83 -0.90 -22.00
C GLN A 451 -18.70 -0.82 -20.96
N PRO A 452 -17.73 -1.75 -20.96
CA PRO A 452 -16.56 -1.66 -20.09
C PRO A 452 -15.72 -0.42 -20.43
N LEU A 453 -14.87 0.01 -19.50
CA LEU A 453 -13.92 1.09 -19.78
C LEU A 453 -13.02 0.71 -20.97
N PRO A 454 -12.82 1.61 -21.94
CA PRO A 454 -11.94 1.35 -23.07
C PRO A 454 -10.48 1.28 -22.62
N ARG A 455 -9.78 0.24 -23.05
CA ARG A 455 -8.35 0.05 -22.83
C ARG A 455 -7.49 0.88 -23.76
#